data_a1cb312f874ea5181e48a7773842bd8b
#
_entry.id   a1cb312f874ea5181e48a7773842bd8b
#
_cell.length_a   1.000
_cell.length_b   1.000
_cell.length_c   1.000
_cell.angle_alpha   90.00
_cell.angle_beta   90.00
_cell.angle_gamma   90.00
#
_symmetry.space_group_name_H-M   'P 1'
#
loop_
_entity.id
_entity.type
_entity.pdbx_description
1 polymer ?
#
loop_
_entity_poly.entity_id
_entity_poly.type
_entity_poly.pdbx_seq_one_letter_code
_entity_poly.pdbx_strand_id
1 'polypeptide(L)'
;MKKGIYVLGAEYGKPYNKYVLANMIYGPSYITSQTALSYWGLIPERVELMISITFKRKKFFSTPVGNFSYLYCKKQAYNIGVKLESVGDDKKILIASPEKALCDLFAFQHHLHTRQDVKEFITLLRLDDGFFESYNHFLLEEINLVYGKPSVSQLTAFLKDSYV
;
A
#
# COMPACT_ATOMS: atom_id res chain seq x y z
N MET A 1 11.05 6.33 28.84
CA MET A 1 9.61 6.63 28.64
C MET A 1 9.31 6.57 27.15
N LYS A 2 8.44 5.67 26.68
CA LYS A 2 7.92 5.72 25.30
C LYS A 2 7.02 6.94 25.20
N LYS A 3 7.34 7.88 24.32
CA LYS A 3 6.43 8.99 24.00
C LYS A 3 5.16 8.40 23.38
N GLY A 4 4.02 8.54 24.05
CA GLY A 4 2.72 8.15 23.53
C GLY A 4 2.28 9.11 22.42
N ILE A 5 1.52 8.61 21.44
CA ILE A 5 0.78 9.45 20.51
C ILE A 5 -0.61 9.64 21.11
N TYR A 6 -1.00 10.88 21.31
CA TYR A 6 -2.32 11.24 21.83
C TYR A 6 -3.17 11.80 20.70
N VAL A 7 -4.43 11.39 20.65
CA VAL A 7 -5.42 11.86 19.68
C VAL A 7 -6.53 12.56 20.45
N LEU A 8 -6.86 13.78 20.05
CA LEU A 8 -7.99 14.49 20.62
C LEU A 8 -9.30 13.79 20.25
N GLY A 9 -10.21 13.67 21.20
CA GLY A 9 -11.55 13.15 20.97
C GLY A 9 -12.35 14.08 20.03
N ALA A 10 -13.41 13.55 19.44
CA ALA A 10 -14.25 14.28 18.47
C ALA A 10 -14.84 15.57 19.06
N GLU A 11 -14.98 15.62 20.40
CA GLU A 11 -15.46 16.78 21.16
C GLU A 11 -14.50 17.99 21.18
N TYR A 12 -13.22 17.76 20.85
CA TYR A 12 -12.16 18.80 20.89
C TYR A 12 -11.75 19.33 19.53
N GLY A 13 -12.41 18.93 18.44
CA GLY A 13 -12.10 19.49 17.13
C GLY A 13 -12.24 18.53 15.95
N LYS A 14 -11.46 18.75 14.90
CA LYS A 14 -11.50 17.94 13.68
C LYS A 14 -11.09 16.49 13.95
N PRO A 15 -11.78 15.51 13.36
CA PRO A 15 -11.45 14.11 13.53
C PRO A 15 -10.01 13.82 13.05
N TYR A 16 -9.34 12.91 13.74
CA TYR A 16 -8.01 12.47 13.34
C TYR A 16 -8.04 11.74 11.97
N ASN A 17 -6.97 11.89 11.22
CA ASN A 17 -6.79 11.18 9.95
C ASN A 17 -5.96 9.91 10.18
N LYS A 18 -6.55 8.72 9.92
CA LYS A 18 -5.90 7.42 10.12
C LYS A 18 -4.63 7.25 9.26
N TYR A 19 -4.58 7.83 8.06
CA TYR A 19 -3.40 7.78 7.19
C TYR A 19 -2.23 8.55 7.79
N VAL A 20 -2.48 9.72 8.36
CA VAL A 20 -1.45 10.49 9.08
C VAL A 20 -0.94 9.70 10.28
N LEU A 21 -1.85 9.12 11.07
CA LEU A 21 -1.48 8.29 12.21
C LEU A 21 -0.62 7.10 11.81
N ALA A 22 -0.93 6.43 10.69
CA ALA A 22 -0.14 5.30 10.20
C ALA A 22 1.33 5.68 9.97
N ASN A 23 1.62 6.84 9.38
CA ASN A 23 2.99 7.30 9.21
C ASN A 23 3.66 7.74 10.52
N MET A 24 2.90 8.21 11.51
CA MET A 24 3.43 8.70 12.80
C MET A 24 3.71 7.58 13.80
N ILE A 25 2.88 6.54 13.86
CA ILE A 25 2.97 5.46 14.87
C ILE A 25 4.29 4.69 14.74
N TYR A 26 4.71 4.38 13.52
CA TYR A 26 5.94 3.63 13.29
C TYR A 26 6.60 4.05 11.97
N GLY A 27 7.52 5.00 12.06
CA GLY A 27 8.25 5.51 10.90
C GLY A 27 9.74 5.14 10.90
N PRO A 28 10.41 5.33 9.75
CA PRO A 28 9.82 5.70 8.49
C PRO A 28 8.98 4.56 7.89
N SER A 29 7.82 4.91 7.35
CA SER A 29 6.89 3.97 6.70
C SER A 29 6.05 4.70 5.65
N TYR A 30 5.53 3.96 4.68
CA TYR A 30 4.53 4.45 3.74
C TYR A 30 3.32 3.52 3.71
N ILE A 31 2.15 4.08 3.44
CA ILE A 31 0.88 3.36 3.33
C ILE A 31 0.85 2.63 2.01
N THR A 32 0.35 1.39 1.99
CA THR A 32 0.42 0.54 0.80
C THR A 32 -0.70 -0.51 0.74
N SER A 33 -0.57 -1.44 -0.22
CA SER A 33 -1.45 -2.60 -0.38
C SER A 33 -2.91 -2.15 -0.53
N GLN A 34 -3.87 -2.94 -0.03
CA GLN A 34 -5.30 -2.62 -0.13
C GLN A 34 -5.65 -1.26 0.48
N THR A 35 -4.94 -0.82 1.53
CA THR A 35 -5.16 0.51 2.13
C THR A 35 -4.87 1.64 1.13
N ALA A 36 -3.77 1.55 0.38
CA ALA A 36 -3.44 2.54 -0.64
C ALA A 36 -4.34 2.40 -1.88
N LEU A 37 -4.67 1.17 -2.32
CA LEU A 37 -5.60 0.95 -3.43
C LEU A 37 -6.99 1.53 -3.14
N SER A 38 -7.50 1.37 -1.92
CA SER A 38 -8.76 1.96 -1.47
C SER A 38 -8.67 3.50 -1.38
N TYR A 39 -7.52 4.05 -0.95
CA TYR A 39 -7.29 5.50 -0.94
C TYR A 39 -7.37 6.12 -2.34
N TRP A 40 -6.81 5.44 -3.34
CA TRP A 40 -6.85 5.84 -4.76
C TRP A 40 -8.19 5.55 -5.43
N GLY A 41 -9.15 4.92 -4.74
CA GLY A 41 -10.45 4.54 -5.31
C GLY A 41 -10.39 3.38 -6.30
N LEU A 42 -9.32 2.59 -6.28
CA LEU A 42 -9.07 1.51 -7.24
C LEU A 42 -9.71 0.18 -6.83
N ILE A 43 -10.15 0.03 -5.61
CA ILE A 43 -10.93 -1.11 -5.12
C ILE A 43 -12.16 -0.61 -4.38
N PRO A 44 -13.31 -1.29 -4.50
CA PRO A 44 -14.55 -0.86 -3.85
C PRO A 44 -14.57 -1.12 -2.34
N GLU A 45 -13.69 -1.98 -1.84
CA GLU A 45 -13.65 -2.36 -0.43
C GLU A 45 -13.16 -1.22 0.46
N ARG A 46 -13.90 -0.97 1.54
CA ARG A 46 -13.43 -0.12 2.63
C ARG A 46 -12.46 -0.91 3.51
N VAL A 47 -11.21 -0.48 3.55
CA VAL A 47 -10.15 -1.16 4.31
C VAL A 47 -10.05 -0.58 5.72
N GLU A 48 -10.34 -1.41 6.73
CA GLU A 48 -10.25 -1.02 8.15
C GLU A 48 -8.82 -1.14 8.70
N LEU A 49 -8.04 -2.10 8.21
CA LEU A 49 -6.65 -2.29 8.60
C LEU A 49 -5.75 -1.31 7.86
N MET A 50 -5.01 -0.48 8.58
CA MET A 50 -4.00 0.40 7.99
C MET A 50 -2.72 -0.39 7.72
N ILE A 51 -2.45 -0.73 6.46
CA ILE A 51 -1.28 -1.49 6.03
C ILE A 51 -0.20 -0.53 5.54
N SER A 52 0.99 -0.64 6.12
CA SER A 52 2.17 0.16 5.75
C SER A 52 3.39 -0.73 5.54
N ILE A 53 4.36 -0.23 4.80
CA ILE A 53 5.68 -0.87 4.66
C ILE A 53 6.74 -0.01 5.32
N THR A 54 7.72 -0.69 5.91
CA THR A 54 8.91 -0.11 6.51
C THR A 54 10.14 -0.95 6.18
N PHE A 55 11.34 -0.38 6.21
CA PHE A 55 12.60 -1.13 6.15
C PHE A 55 13.12 -1.53 7.55
N LYS A 56 12.32 -1.29 8.60
CA LYS A 56 12.55 -1.78 9.96
C LYS A 56 11.82 -3.10 10.18
N ARG A 57 11.91 -3.66 11.38
CA ARG A 57 11.21 -4.90 11.75
C ARG A 57 9.70 -4.73 11.60
N LYS A 58 9.03 -5.79 11.09
CA LYS A 58 7.56 -5.86 11.04
C LYS A 58 6.96 -5.62 12.43
N LYS A 59 5.84 -4.92 12.48
CA LYS A 59 5.08 -4.64 13.72
C LYS A 59 3.59 -4.59 13.45
N PHE A 60 2.83 -4.88 14.50
CA PHE A 60 1.39 -4.71 14.51
C PHE A 60 0.99 -3.95 15.78
N PHE A 61 0.10 -2.98 15.62
CA PHE A 61 -0.45 -2.21 16.72
C PHE A 61 -1.97 -2.28 16.68
N SER A 62 -2.57 -2.77 17.76
CA SER A 62 -4.01 -2.64 18.00
C SER A 62 -4.23 -1.48 18.95
N THR A 63 -5.03 -0.51 18.53
CA THR A 63 -5.26 0.75 19.27
C THR A 63 -6.75 1.07 19.31
N PRO A 64 -7.21 1.92 20.22
CA PRO A 64 -8.62 2.35 20.25
C PRO A 64 -9.07 3.06 18.97
N VAL A 65 -8.13 3.60 18.17
CA VAL A 65 -8.41 4.32 16.92
C VAL A 65 -8.28 3.45 15.68
N GLY A 66 -7.92 2.18 15.81
CA GLY A 66 -7.81 1.20 14.72
C GLY A 66 -6.57 0.33 14.81
N ASN A 67 -6.46 -0.57 13.83
CA ASN A 67 -5.35 -1.51 13.71
C ASN A 67 -4.36 -1.04 12.64
N PHE A 68 -3.06 -1.15 12.95
CA PHE A 68 -1.97 -0.72 12.10
C PHE A 68 -0.96 -1.86 11.92
N SER A 69 -0.74 -2.27 10.69
CA SER A 69 0.22 -3.33 10.32
C SER A 69 1.38 -2.74 9.54
N TYR A 70 2.60 -3.08 9.93
CA TYR A 70 3.83 -2.65 9.27
C TYR A 70 4.59 -3.87 8.79
N LEU A 71 4.66 -4.02 7.48
CA LEU A 71 5.37 -5.09 6.79
C LEU A 71 6.81 -4.64 6.49
N TYR A 72 7.70 -5.61 6.38
CA TYR A 72 9.12 -5.34 6.08
C TYR A 72 9.38 -5.43 4.58
N CYS A 73 10.12 -4.45 4.04
CA CYS A 73 10.76 -4.58 2.75
C CYS A 73 12.26 -4.22 2.82
N LYS A 74 13.02 -4.66 1.82
CA LYS A 74 14.43 -4.24 1.66
C LYS A 74 14.50 -2.73 1.40
N LYS A 75 15.53 -2.08 1.90
CA LYS A 75 15.72 -0.62 1.77
C LYS A 75 15.73 -0.16 0.31
N GLN A 76 16.31 -0.96 -0.60
CA GLN A 76 16.33 -0.65 -2.02
C GLN A 76 14.93 -0.54 -2.65
N ALA A 77 13.99 -1.35 -2.18
CA ALA A 77 12.60 -1.36 -2.66
C ALA A 77 11.72 -0.30 -1.99
N TYR A 78 12.20 0.34 -0.91
CA TYR A 78 11.39 1.22 -0.08
C TYR A 78 10.99 2.52 -0.79
N ASN A 79 11.90 3.16 -1.51
CA ASN A 79 11.69 4.50 -2.05
C ASN A 79 10.98 4.52 -3.42
N ILE A 80 10.98 3.40 -4.15
CA ILE A 80 10.45 3.33 -5.51
C ILE A 80 8.93 3.37 -5.48
N GLY A 81 8.32 4.28 -6.23
CA GLY A 81 6.86 4.39 -6.33
C GLY A 81 6.16 4.93 -5.08
N VAL A 82 6.88 5.55 -4.15
CA VAL A 82 6.29 6.22 -2.98
C VAL A 82 6.04 7.69 -3.28
N LYS A 83 4.84 8.16 -2.97
CA LYS A 83 4.38 9.55 -3.17
C LYS A 83 4.18 10.25 -1.84
N LEU A 84 4.35 11.57 -1.86
CA LEU A 84 3.99 12.45 -0.76
C LEU A 84 2.67 13.14 -1.12
N GLU A 85 1.58 12.74 -0.46
CA GLU A 85 0.23 13.24 -0.73
C GLU A 85 -0.26 14.19 0.37
N SER A 86 -0.98 15.23 -0.03
CA SER A 86 -1.62 16.18 0.89
C SER A 86 -3.01 15.67 1.28
N VAL A 87 -3.30 15.59 2.59
CA VAL A 87 -4.57 15.09 3.14
C VAL A 87 -5.31 16.15 3.94
N GLY A 88 -5.31 17.38 3.44
CA GLY A 88 -5.94 18.56 4.06
C GLY A 88 -5.06 19.21 5.14
N ASP A 89 -5.39 20.47 5.49
CA ASP A 89 -4.81 21.25 6.59
C ASP A 89 -3.28 21.09 6.79
N ASP A 90 -2.50 21.27 5.73
CA ASP A 90 -1.03 21.16 5.70
C ASP A 90 -0.46 19.79 6.14
N LYS A 91 -1.30 18.76 6.25
CA LYS A 91 -0.86 17.40 6.58
C LYS A 91 -0.50 16.64 5.31
N LYS A 92 0.63 15.96 5.37
CA LYS A 92 1.13 15.10 4.28
C LYS A 92 1.30 13.66 4.76
N ILE A 93 1.11 12.73 3.84
CA ILE A 93 1.32 11.31 4.06
C ILE A 93 2.27 10.74 3.02
N LEU A 94 3.05 9.74 3.42
CA LEU A 94 3.79 8.88 2.50
C LEU A 94 2.89 7.70 2.14
N ILE A 95 2.61 7.53 0.87
CA ILE A 95 1.73 6.50 0.33
C ILE A 95 2.30 5.92 -0.97
N ALA A 96 2.10 4.63 -1.18
CA ALA A 96 2.46 3.97 -2.43
C ALA A 96 1.63 4.51 -3.60
N SER A 97 2.23 4.66 -4.78
CA SER A 97 1.47 4.84 -6.02
C SER A 97 0.58 3.63 -6.29
N PRO A 98 -0.42 3.72 -7.18
CA PRO A 98 -1.25 2.58 -7.56
C PRO A 98 -0.43 1.33 -7.92
N GLU A 99 0.57 1.46 -8.79
CA GLU A 99 1.44 0.38 -9.23
C GLU A 99 2.23 -0.22 -8.06
N LYS A 100 2.79 0.64 -7.23
CA LYS A 100 3.55 0.22 -6.05
C LYS A 100 2.67 -0.50 -5.04
N ALA A 101 1.48 0.02 -4.78
CA ALA A 101 0.52 -0.59 -3.85
C ALA A 101 0.09 -1.99 -4.31
N LEU A 102 -0.13 -2.16 -5.62
CA LEU A 102 -0.46 -3.45 -6.21
C LEU A 102 0.71 -4.43 -6.14
N CYS A 103 1.92 -4.00 -6.52
CA CYS A 103 3.13 -4.82 -6.39
C CYS A 103 3.40 -5.23 -4.94
N ASP A 104 3.23 -4.31 -3.99
CA ASP A 104 3.40 -4.59 -2.57
C ASP A 104 2.37 -5.63 -2.09
N LEU A 105 1.11 -5.50 -2.52
CA LEU A 105 0.07 -6.49 -2.21
C LEU A 105 0.48 -7.87 -2.70
N PHE A 106 0.91 -8.00 -3.96
CA PHE A 106 1.35 -9.26 -4.55
C PHE A 106 2.62 -9.82 -3.91
N ALA A 107 3.55 -8.94 -3.53
CA ALA A 107 4.82 -9.35 -2.91
C ALA A 107 4.65 -10.10 -1.58
N PHE A 108 3.52 -9.94 -0.90
CA PHE A 108 3.20 -10.62 0.35
C PHE A 108 2.19 -11.77 0.21
N GLN A 109 1.76 -12.07 -1.02
CA GLN A 109 0.95 -13.27 -1.31
C GLN A 109 1.87 -14.45 -1.65
N HIS A 110 1.83 -15.48 -0.83
CA HIS A 110 2.72 -16.64 -0.98
C HIS A 110 2.17 -17.73 -1.92
N HIS A 111 0.93 -17.60 -2.39
CA HIS A 111 0.24 -18.59 -3.23
C HIS A 111 0.07 -18.17 -4.69
N LEU A 112 0.53 -17.01 -5.09
CA LEU A 112 0.39 -16.50 -6.46
C LEU A 112 1.61 -16.90 -7.31
N HIS A 113 1.58 -18.11 -7.86
CA HIS A 113 2.69 -18.66 -8.62
C HIS A 113 2.45 -18.74 -10.11
N THR A 114 1.19 -18.77 -10.53
CA THR A 114 0.80 -18.91 -11.92
C THR A 114 0.06 -17.67 -12.44
N ARG A 115 -0.01 -17.55 -13.77
CA ARG A 115 -0.81 -16.51 -14.42
C ARG A 115 -2.31 -16.62 -14.05
N GLN A 116 -2.82 -17.84 -13.88
CA GLN A 116 -4.19 -18.08 -13.47
C GLN A 116 -4.47 -17.58 -12.06
N ASP A 117 -3.55 -17.83 -11.12
CA ASP A 117 -3.66 -17.30 -9.73
C ASP A 117 -3.72 -15.77 -9.74
N VAL A 118 -2.89 -15.12 -10.56
CA VAL A 118 -2.86 -13.65 -10.71
C VAL A 118 -4.21 -13.16 -11.25
N LYS A 119 -4.73 -13.77 -12.31
CA LYS A 119 -6.03 -13.40 -12.91
C LYS A 119 -7.15 -13.51 -11.89
N GLU A 120 -7.24 -14.63 -11.19
CA GLU A 120 -8.25 -14.85 -10.15
C GLU A 120 -8.14 -13.84 -9.02
N PHE A 121 -6.94 -13.55 -8.56
CA PHE A 121 -6.71 -12.59 -7.49
C PHE A 121 -7.06 -11.15 -7.90
N ILE A 122 -6.72 -10.72 -9.13
CA ILE A 122 -7.11 -9.40 -9.67
C ILE A 122 -8.64 -9.31 -9.78
N THR A 123 -9.30 -10.39 -10.25
CA THR A 123 -10.76 -10.45 -10.33
C THR A 123 -11.40 -10.32 -8.94
N LEU A 124 -10.86 -11.01 -7.94
CA LEU A 124 -11.31 -10.91 -6.54
C LEU A 124 -11.13 -9.51 -5.94
N LEU A 125 -10.06 -8.81 -6.31
CA LEU A 125 -9.83 -7.43 -5.88
C LEU A 125 -10.82 -6.45 -6.47
N ARG A 126 -11.52 -6.81 -7.55
CA ARG A 126 -12.42 -5.91 -8.31
C ARG A 126 -11.73 -4.59 -8.63
N LEU A 127 -10.48 -4.70 -9.12
CA LEU A 127 -9.66 -3.54 -9.46
C LEU A 127 -10.36 -2.74 -10.56
N ASP A 128 -10.38 -1.42 -10.40
CA ASP A 128 -11.00 -0.49 -11.34
C ASP A 128 -10.35 -0.57 -12.74
N ASP A 129 -11.18 -0.63 -13.79
CA ASP A 129 -10.72 -0.78 -15.17
C ASP A 129 -9.84 0.39 -15.62
N GLY A 130 -10.08 1.60 -15.12
CA GLY A 130 -9.28 2.78 -15.41
C GLY A 130 -7.81 2.66 -14.99
N PHE A 131 -7.49 1.79 -14.01
CA PHE A 131 -6.12 1.46 -13.68
C PHE A 131 -5.40 0.83 -14.87
N PHE A 132 -6.03 -0.12 -15.55
CA PHE A 132 -5.42 -0.87 -16.67
C PHE A 132 -5.16 0.00 -17.89
N GLU A 133 -5.89 1.10 -18.04
CA GLU A 133 -5.71 2.06 -19.14
C GLU A 133 -4.58 3.08 -18.88
N SER A 134 -4.19 3.27 -17.62
CA SER A 134 -3.34 4.42 -17.23
C SER A 134 -2.12 4.08 -16.39
N TYR A 135 -1.87 2.81 -16.04
CA TYR A 135 -0.74 2.45 -15.18
C TYR A 135 0.63 2.71 -15.84
N ASN A 136 1.61 3.05 -15.03
CA ASN A 136 2.96 3.31 -15.49
C ASN A 136 3.77 2.01 -15.63
N HIS A 137 3.95 1.53 -16.87
CA HIS A 137 4.69 0.31 -17.20
C HIS A 137 6.15 0.35 -16.72
N PHE A 138 6.83 1.48 -16.91
CA PHE A 138 8.24 1.61 -16.52
C PHE A 138 8.41 1.50 -15.01
N LEU A 139 7.53 2.15 -14.25
CA LEU A 139 7.53 2.06 -12.80
C LEU A 139 7.26 0.63 -12.33
N LEU A 140 6.31 -0.07 -12.96
CA LEU A 140 5.99 -1.46 -12.65
C LEU A 140 7.19 -2.39 -12.86
N GLU A 141 7.91 -2.21 -13.98
CA GLU A 141 9.12 -2.98 -14.28
C GLU A 141 10.26 -2.68 -13.31
N GLU A 142 10.49 -1.41 -12.98
CA GLU A 142 11.48 -1.01 -12.00
C GLU A 142 11.21 -1.65 -10.63
N ILE A 143 9.96 -1.62 -10.18
CA ILE A 143 9.54 -2.26 -8.92
C ILE A 143 9.80 -3.78 -8.99
N ASN A 144 9.42 -4.43 -10.09
CA ASN A 144 9.61 -5.88 -10.28
C ASN A 144 11.09 -6.27 -10.18
N LEU A 145 11.97 -5.54 -10.84
CA LEU A 145 13.42 -5.78 -10.81
C LEU A 145 13.98 -5.74 -9.38
N VAL A 146 13.56 -4.75 -8.60
CA VAL A 146 14.07 -4.57 -7.23
C VAL A 146 13.48 -5.57 -6.25
N TYR A 147 12.21 -5.94 -6.43
CA TYR A 147 11.58 -6.97 -5.59
C TYR A 147 12.16 -8.36 -5.85
N GLY A 148 12.37 -8.74 -7.11
CA GLY A 148 12.84 -10.07 -7.52
C GLY A 148 11.94 -11.19 -6.99
N LYS A 149 10.64 -10.95 -6.82
CA LYS A 149 9.68 -11.94 -6.31
C LYS A 149 8.85 -12.55 -7.45
N PRO A 150 8.68 -13.87 -7.48
CA PRO A 150 7.90 -14.55 -8.52
C PRO A 150 6.47 -13.98 -8.67
N SER A 151 5.76 -13.71 -7.56
CA SER A 151 4.41 -13.17 -7.60
C SER A 151 4.34 -11.79 -8.25
N VAL A 152 5.33 -10.92 -8.04
CA VAL A 152 5.40 -9.59 -8.69
C VAL A 152 5.76 -9.74 -10.16
N SER A 153 6.65 -10.67 -10.51
CA SER A 153 7.00 -10.96 -11.92
C SER A 153 5.79 -11.52 -12.70
N GLN A 154 5.01 -12.40 -12.09
CA GLN A 154 3.77 -12.89 -12.70
C GLN A 154 2.73 -11.79 -12.90
N LEU A 155 2.57 -10.89 -11.93
CA LEU A 155 1.71 -9.71 -12.07
C LEU A 155 2.15 -8.84 -13.25
N THR A 156 3.45 -8.51 -13.32
CA THR A 156 4.01 -7.65 -14.39
C THR A 156 3.81 -8.28 -15.78
N ALA A 157 4.06 -9.58 -15.91
CA ALA A 157 3.83 -10.31 -17.15
C ALA A 157 2.33 -10.34 -17.53
N PHE A 158 1.45 -10.59 -16.56
CA PHE A 158 0.00 -10.60 -16.78
C PHE A 158 -0.51 -9.25 -17.31
N LEU A 159 -0.11 -8.14 -16.67
CA LEU A 159 -0.52 -6.80 -17.06
C LEU A 159 0.00 -6.45 -18.47
N LYS A 160 1.24 -6.79 -18.80
CA LYS A 160 1.82 -6.59 -20.12
C LYS A 160 1.02 -7.28 -21.22
N ASP A 161 0.68 -8.55 -21.03
CA ASP A 161 0.04 -9.36 -22.07
C ASP A 161 -1.46 -9.08 -22.21
N SER A 162 -2.09 -8.51 -21.20
CA SER A 162 -3.55 -8.33 -21.18
C SER A 162 -3.99 -6.93 -21.59
N TYR A 163 -3.12 -5.92 -21.48
CA TYR A 163 -3.48 -4.50 -21.57
C TYR A 163 -2.48 -3.64 -22.38
N VAL A 164 -1.57 -4.25 -23.13
CA VAL A 164 -0.64 -3.55 -24.06
C VAL A 164 -0.97 -3.89 -25.51
#